data_11b4b34c6bcdb19f1f7e43e871c491ef
#
_entry.id   11b4b34c6bcdb19f1f7e43e871c491ef
#
_cell.length_a   1.000
_cell.length_b   1.000
_cell.length_c   1.000
_cell.angle_alpha   90.00
_cell.angle_beta   90.00
_cell.angle_gamma   90.00
#
_symmetry.space_group_name_H-M   'P 1'
#
loop_
_entity.id
_entity.type
_entity.pdbx_description
1 polymer ?
#
loop_
_entity_poly.entity_id
_entity_poly.type
_entity_poly.pdbx_seq_one_letter_code
_entity_poly.pdbx_strand_id
1 'polypeptide(L)'
;DIVCVNLGTNDTSLGLFDPDLFSLACTAFLQRIRANYPDALVIYLIGPMMGDEAAASVRTAVEKSYAEIGDPNMKIFKMSTQTGEFGIGGNHHPTVAQHRYNAFELINYIQSITNWHAE
;
A
#
# COMPACT_ATOMS: atom_id res chain seq x y z
N ASP A 1 -7.60 -15.72 -2.31
CA ASP A 1 -8.07 -14.31 -2.36
C ASP A 1 -6.92 -13.36 -2.04
N ILE A 2 -7.03 -12.09 -2.50
CA ILE A 2 -6.09 -11.01 -2.17
C ILE A 2 -6.89 -9.86 -1.55
N VAL A 3 -6.38 -9.31 -0.45
CA VAL A 3 -6.87 -8.07 0.14
C VAL A 3 -5.80 -6.98 -0.06
N CYS A 4 -6.13 -5.94 -0.81
CA CYS A 4 -5.27 -4.78 -0.99
C CYS A 4 -5.69 -3.66 -0.03
N VAL A 5 -4.72 -3.12 0.71
CA VAL A 5 -4.90 -2.00 1.64
C VAL A 5 -4.09 -0.82 1.15
N ASN A 6 -4.73 0.31 0.86
CA ASN A 6 -4.07 1.55 0.44
C ASN A 6 -4.45 2.70 1.38
N LEU A 7 -3.62 2.92 2.40
CA LEU A 7 -3.80 3.96 3.42
C LEU A 7 -2.47 4.71 3.65
N GLY A 8 -2.51 5.85 4.36
CA GLY A 8 -1.33 6.62 4.75
C GLY A 8 -1.10 7.90 3.95
N THR A 9 -1.66 8.03 2.74
CA THR A 9 -1.49 9.25 1.92
C THR A 9 -2.01 10.48 2.65
N ASN A 10 -3.23 10.43 3.19
CA ASN A 10 -3.82 11.57 3.90
C ASN A 10 -3.15 11.79 5.25
N ASP A 11 -2.73 10.74 5.92
CA ASP A 11 -2.04 10.81 7.21
C ASP A 11 -0.73 11.60 7.10
N THR A 12 0.00 11.43 5.99
CA THR A 12 1.27 12.12 5.73
C THR A 12 1.11 13.50 5.11
N SER A 13 -0.03 13.81 4.49
CA SER A 13 -0.23 15.04 3.69
C SER A 13 -0.28 16.31 4.53
N LEU A 14 -0.63 16.24 5.81
CA LEU A 14 -0.80 17.37 6.70
C LEU A 14 0.43 17.68 7.57
N GLY A 15 1.52 16.94 7.40
CA GLY A 15 2.76 17.10 8.18
C GLY A 15 2.64 16.74 9.67
N LEU A 16 1.57 16.04 10.06
CA LEU A 16 1.29 15.61 11.43
C LEU A 16 1.40 14.09 11.60
N PHE A 17 2.12 13.42 10.70
CA PHE A 17 2.26 11.96 10.73
C PHE A 17 3.03 11.50 11.96
N ASP A 18 2.36 10.72 12.80
CA ASP A 18 2.97 10.01 13.93
C ASP A 18 3.11 8.52 13.57
N PRO A 19 4.33 8.04 13.29
CA PRO A 19 4.55 6.66 12.86
C PRO A 19 4.20 5.62 13.92
N ASP A 20 4.28 5.94 15.21
CA ASP A 20 3.95 5.00 16.28
C ASP A 20 2.44 4.84 16.43
N LEU A 21 1.70 5.94 16.41
CA LEU A 21 0.23 5.88 16.41
C LEU A 21 -0.30 5.23 15.14
N PHE A 22 0.29 5.53 13.99
CA PHE A 22 -0.08 4.89 12.73
C PHE A 22 0.17 3.37 12.78
N SER A 23 1.33 2.93 13.26
CA SER A 23 1.66 1.51 13.40
C SER A 23 0.67 0.80 14.33
N LEU A 24 0.34 1.39 15.47
CA LEU A 24 -0.63 0.82 16.41
C LEU A 24 -2.01 0.62 15.76
N ALA A 25 -2.52 1.65 15.08
CA ALA A 25 -3.81 1.57 14.39
C ALA A 25 -3.76 0.59 13.20
N CYS A 26 -2.66 0.57 12.47
CA CYS A 26 -2.42 -0.34 11.34
C CYS A 26 -2.41 -1.80 11.80
N THR A 27 -1.73 -2.11 12.92
CA THR A 27 -1.70 -3.46 13.52
C THR A 27 -3.13 -3.93 13.84
N ALA A 28 -3.91 -3.12 14.55
CA ALA A 28 -5.29 -3.48 14.90
C ALA A 28 -6.18 -3.69 13.67
N PHE A 29 -6.02 -2.83 12.64
CA PHE A 29 -6.76 -2.94 11.40
C PHE A 29 -6.40 -4.20 10.61
N LEU A 30 -5.11 -4.51 10.47
CA LEU A 30 -4.63 -5.68 9.76
C LEU A 30 -5.03 -6.98 10.46
N GLN A 31 -5.00 -7.02 11.79
CA GLN A 31 -5.51 -8.16 12.58
C GLN A 31 -7.01 -8.39 12.32
N ARG A 32 -7.79 -7.31 12.21
CA ARG A 32 -9.20 -7.40 11.87
C ARG A 32 -9.42 -7.90 10.43
N ILE A 33 -8.60 -7.47 9.47
CA ILE A 33 -8.61 -8.03 8.12
C ILE A 33 -8.33 -9.52 8.17
N ARG A 34 -7.29 -9.95 8.86
CA ARG A 34 -6.93 -11.37 8.96
C ARG A 34 -8.02 -12.21 9.61
N ALA A 35 -8.70 -11.69 10.62
CA ALA A 35 -9.82 -12.38 11.27
C ALA A 35 -11.02 -12.63 10.33
N ASN A 36 -11.23 -11.74 9.35
CA ASN A 36 -12.32 -11.87 8.38
C ASN A 36 -11.90 -12.61 7.09
N TYR A 37 -10.60 -12.62 6.76
CA TYR A 37 -10.03 -13.24 5.57
C TYR A 37 -8.81 -14.08 5.96
N PRO A 38 -9.03 -15.25 6.62
CA PRO A 38 -7.94 -16.00 7.24
C PRO A 38 -6.89 -16.52 6.27
N ASP A 39 -7.28 -16.83 5.03
CA ASP A 39 -6.40 -17.42 4.02
C ASP A 39 -5.95 -16.43 2.93
N ALA A 40 -6.37 -15.17 3.01
CA ALA A 40 -6.04 -14.19 1.97
C ALA A 40 -4.58 -13.73 2.04
N LEU A 41 -3.98 -13.50 0.87
CA LEU A 41 -2.77 -12.70 0.76
C LEU A 41 -3.12 -11.24 1.01
N VAL A 42 -2.52 -10.61 2.02
CA VAL A 42 -2.72 -9.18 2.30
C VAL A 42 -1.57 -8.39 1.71
N ILE A 43 -1.86 -7.42 0.84
CA ILE A 43 -0.87 -6.54 0.24
C ILE A 43 -1.15 -5.11 0.68
N TYR A 44 -0.23 -4.53 1.45
CA TYR A 44 -0.28 -3.11 1.76
C TYR A 44 0.32 -2.30 0.60
N LEU A 45 -0.48 -1.42 0.04
CA LEU A 45 -0.10 -0.58 -1.10
C LEU A 45 0.33 0.81 -0.60
N ILE A 46 1.57 1.19 -0.87
CA ILE A 46 2.02 2.56 -0.74
C ILE A 46 1.70 3.27 -2.05
N GLY A 47 0.73 4.18 -2.00
CA GLY A 47 0.13 4.79 -3.18
C GLY A 47 1.03 5.78 -3.92
N PRO A 48 0.66 6.15 -5.15
CA PRO A 48 1.52 6.95 -6.04
C PRO A 48 1.58 8.44 -5.67
N MET A 49 0.77 8.90 -4.73
CA MET A 49 0.74 10.30 -4.31
C MET A 49 1.74 10.62 -3.18
N MET A 50 2.36 9.60 -2.59
CA MET A 50 3.37 9.78 -1.53
C MET A 50 4.76 9.97 -2.15
N GLY A 51 5.42 11.08 -1.81
CA GLY A 51 6.84 11.27 -2.09
C GLY A 51 7.72 10.30 -1.29
N ASP A 52 8.99 10.23 -1.61
CA ASP A 52 9.89 9.19 -1.06
C ASP A 52 9.99 9.21 0.47
N GLU A 53 10.05 10.38 1.10
CA GLU A 53 10.13 10.52 2.56
C GLU A 53 8.85 10.02 3.25
N ALA A 54 7.68 10.46 2.78
CA ALA A 54 6.38 10.02 3.29
C ALA A 54 6.19 8.50 3.08
N ALA A 55 6.54 8.00 1.89
CA ALA A 55 6.47 6.59 1.57
C ALA A 55 7.38 5.73 2.47
N ALA A 56 8.61 6.21 2.76
CA ALA A 56 9.53 5.54 3.67
C ALA A 56 8.99 5.49 5.11
N SER A 57 8.42 6.60 5.60
CA SER A 57 7.82 6.68 6.93
C SER A 57 6.63 5.73 7.08
N VAL A 58 5.72 5.71 6.11
CA VAL A 58 4.59 4.76 6.10
C VAL A 58 5.08 3.32 6.01
N ARG A 59 6.06 3.03 5.14
CA ARG A 59 6.65 1.69 5.03
C ARG A 59 7.18 1.21 6.36
N THR A 60 7.98 2.01 7.05
CA THR A 60 8.57 1.66 8.36
C THR A 60 7.49 1.35 9.39
N ALA A 61 6.42 2.16 9.44
CA ALA A 61 5.31 1.93 10.37
C ALA A 61 4.55 0.63 10.04
N VAL A 62 4.33 0.33 8.76
CA VAL A 62 3.68 -0.92 8.33
C VAL A 62 4.57 -2.14 8.57
N GLU A 63 5.88 -2.03 8.32
CA GLU A 63 6.84 -3.12 8.62
C GLU A 63 6.86 -3.45 10.11
N LYS A 64 6.76 -2.45 10.99
CA LYS A 64 6.60 -2.64 12.43
C LYS A 64 5.33 -3.42 12.76
N SER A 65 4.20 -3.06 12.14
CA SER A 65 2.93 -3.78 12.29
C SER A 65 3.03 -5.23 11.82
N TYR A 66 3.68 -5.47 10.68
CA TYR A 66 3.87 -6.82 10.14
C TYR A 66 4.74 -7.69 11.03
N ALA A 67 5.81 -7.11 11.59
CA ALA A 67 6.68 -7.81 12.53
C ALA A 67 5.94 -8.22 13.82
N GLU A 68 5.04 -7.35 14.30
CA GLU A 68 4.21 -7.63 15.48
C GLU A 68 3.17 -8.73 15.21
N ILE A 69 2.54 -8.71 14.03
CA ILE A 69 1.54 -9.72 13.64
C ILE A 69 2.19 -11.08 13.33
N GLY A 70 3.37 -11.07 12.71
CA GLY A 70 4.12 -12.27 12.36
C GLY A 70 3.50 -13.15 11.27
N ASP A 71 2.66 -12.57 10.40
CA ASP A 71 1.96 -13.29 9.34
C ASP A 71 2.78 -13.30 8.03
N PRO A 72 3.22 -14.47 7.54
CA PRO A 72 4.01 -14.58 6.31
C PRO A 72 3.21 -14.22 5.03
N ASN A 73 1.87 -14.22 5.10
CA ASN A 73 0.99 -13.86 3.99
C ASN A 73 0.65 -12.37 3.94
N MET A 74 1.48 -11.53 4.55
CA MET A 74 1.41 -10.08 4.44
C MET A 74 2.61 -9.54 3.65
N LYS A 75 2.35 -8.67 2.67
CA LYS A 75 3.34 -8.07 1.77
C LYS A 75 3.13 -6.57 1.66
N ILE A 76 4.20 -5.84 1.37
CA ILE A 76 4.16 -4.40 1.09
C ILE A 76 4.59 -4.18 -0.35
N PHE A 77 3.82 -3.40 -1.08
CA PHE A 77 4.15 -2.98 -2.44
C PHE A 77 4.07 -1.45 -2.56
N LYS A 78 5.15 -0.82 -3.00
CA LYS A 78 5.19 0.61 -3.33
C LYS A 78 4.92 0.78 -4.82
N MET A 79 3.85 1.48 -5.15
CA MET A 79 3.59 1.94 -6.51
C MET A 79 4.58 3.03 -6.89
N SER A 80 4.92 3.15 -8.17
CA SER A 80 5.69 4.29 -8.66
C SER A 80 4.98 5.60 -8.36
N THR A 81 5.73 6.54 -7.79
CA THR A 81 5.22 7.88 -7.47
C THR A 81 4.86 8.63 -8.77
N GLN A 82 3.72 9.29 -8.79
CA GLN A 82 3.33 10.13 -9.93
C GLN A 82 4.31 11.31 -10.07
N THR A 83 4.81 11.51 -11.29
CA THR A 83 5.76 12.58 -11.64
C THR A 83 5.16 13.65 -12.56
N GLY A 84 3.92 13.44 -12.98
CA GLY A 84 3.26 14.25 -14.01
C GLY A 84 3.49 13.74 -15.45
N GLU A 85 4.28 12.69 -15.64
CA GLU A 85 4.52 12.07 -16.97
C GLU A 85 3.21 11.62 -17.64
N PHE A 86 2.27 11.08 -16.84
CA PHE A 86 0.94 10.69 -17.29
C PHE A 86 -0.12 11.79 -17.07
N GLY A 87 0.30 13.03 -16.88
CA GLY A 87 -0.53 14.17 -16.50
C GLY A 87 -0.88 14.16 -14.99
N ILE A 88 -1.55 15.23 -14.56
CA ILE A 88 -2.02 15.39 -13.19
C ILE A 88 -3.54 15.57 -13.25
N GLY A 89 -4.26 14.76 -12.49
CA GLY A 89 -5.71 14.83 -12.38
C GLY A 89 -6.19 15.94 -11.44
N GLY A 90 -7.51 16.00 -11.20
CA GLY A 90 -8.11 16.96 -10.29
C GLY A 90 -7.53 16.86 -8.89
N ASN A 91 -7.22 17.99 -8.26
CA ASN A 91 -6.60 18.06 -6.93
C ASN A 91 -5.33 17.21 -6.79
N HIS A 92 -4.50 17.17 -7.83
CA HIS A 92 -3.27 16.38 -7.89
C HIS A 92 -3.46 14.86 -7.74
N HIS A 93 -4.69 14.35 -7.90
CA HIS A 93 -4.92 12.91 -7.90
C HIS A 93 -4.39 12.27 -9.21
N PRO A 94 -4.09 10.95 -9.18
CA PRO A 94 -3.63 10.25 -10.36
C PRO A 94 -4.66 10.31 -11.50
N THR A 95 -4.18 10.48 -12.72
CA THR A 95 -5.00 10.36 -13.93
C THR A 95 -5.36 8.90 -14.21
N VAL A 96 -6.29 8.67 -15.13
CA VAL A 96 -6.59 7.30 -15.63
C VAL A 96 -5.35 6.61 -16.18
N ALA A 97 -4.45 7.37 -16.85
CA ALA A 97 -3.20 6.81 -17.38
C ALA A 97 -2.26 6.38 -16.25
N GLN A 98 -2.11 7.20 -15.20
CA GLN A 98 -1.34 6.84 -14.00
C GLN A 98 -1.92 5.61 -13.30
N HIS A 99 -3.25 5.53 -13.15
CA HIS A 99 -3.91 4.37 -12.57
C HIS A 99 -3.66 3.08 -13.36
N ARG A 100 -3.70 3.15 -14.71
CA ARG A 100 -3.37 2.00 -15.57
C ARG A 100 -1.93 1.55 -15.38
N TYR A 101 -1.00 2.48 -15.31
CA TYR A 101 0.40 2.19 -15.06
C TYR A 101 0.61 1.50 -13.71
N ASN A 102 0.05 2.06 -12.62
CA ASN A 102 0.16 1.46 -11.30
C ASN A 102 -0.55 0.10 -11.19
N ALA A 103 -1.67 -0.10 -11.90
CA ALA A 103 -2.33 -1.39 -11.98
C ALA A 103 -1.44 -2.44 -12.67
N PHE A 104 -0.75 -2.07 -13.75
CA PHE A 104 0.20 -2.95 -14.43
C PHE A 104 1.37 -3.35 -13.50
N GLU A 105 1.93 -2.41 -12.75
CA GLU A 105 2.97 -2.70 -11.76
C GLU A 105 2.48 -3.69 -10.70
N LEU A 106 1.28 -3.47 -10.17
CA LEU A 106 0.69 -4.34 -9.14
C LEU A 106 0.38 -5.74 -9.69
N ILE A 107 -0.13 -5.86 -10.92
CA ILE A 107 -0.36 -7.15 -11.58
C ILE A 107 0.96 -7.93 -11.69
N ASN A 108 2.01 -7.30 -12.19
CA ASN A 108 3.32 -7.94 -12.31
C ASN A 108 3.87 -8.37 -10.94
N TYR A 109 3.69 -7.54 -9.92
CA TYR A 109 4.09 -7.88 -8.56
C TYR A 109 3.31 -9.10 -8.04
N ILE A 110 1.99 -9.12 -8.17
CA ILE A 110 1.15 -10.25 -7.74
C ILE A 110 1.59 -11.54 -8.47
N GLN A 111 1.81 -11.47 -9.77
CA GLN A 111 2.30 -12.63 -10.54
C GLN A 111 3.67 -13.12 -10.07
N SER A 112 4.55 -12.21 -9.65
CA SER A 112 5.89 -12.56 -9.17
C SER A 112 5.90 -13.27 -7.81
N ILE A 113 4.88 -13.06 -6.98
CA ILE A 113 4.78 -13.62 -5.62
C ILE A 113 3.71 -14.71 -5.48
N THR A 114 2.96 -14.94 -6.53
CA THR A 114 1.94 -16.01 -6.63
C THR A 114 2.12 -16.76 -7.93
N ASN A 115 1.41 -17.87 -8.10
CA ASN A 115 1.33 -18.56 -9.39
C ASN A 115 0.09 -18.12 -10.19
N TRP A 116 -0.47 -16.97 -9.88
CA TRP A 116 -1.65 -16.46 -10.58
C TRP A 116 -1.23 -15.70 -11.83
N HIS A 117 -1.84 -16.05 -12.94
CA HIS A 117 -1.65 -15.38 -14.21
C HIS A 117 -3.02 -14.85 -14.67
N ALA A 118 -3.03 -13.64 -15.22
CA ALA A 118 -4.21 -13.15 -15.92
C ALA A 118 -4.42 -13.96 -17.19
N GLU A 119 -5.64 -14.45 -17.42
CA GLU A 119 -6.04 -15.09 -18.66
C GLU A 119 -6.26 -14.09 -19.80
#